data_d8c1cb3a264a8d77baf9422fbc339478
#
_entry.id   d8c1cb3a264a8d77baf9422fbc339478
#
_cell.length_a   1.000
_cell.length_b   1.000
_cell.length_c   1.000
_cell.angle_alpha   90.00
_cell.angle_beta   90.00
_cell.angle_gamma   90.00
#
_symmetry.space_group_name_H-M   'P 1'
#
loop_
_entity.id
_entity.type
_entity.pdbx_description
1 polymer ?
#
loop_
_entity_poly.entity_id
_entity_poly.type
_entity_poly.pdbx_seq_one_letter_code
_entity_poly.pdbx_strand_id
1 'polypeptide(L)'
;MNRTLYTALFYLGLPLVAIRLWLRARKAPAYAKRIGERFSYGMPAMKPGGIWVHAVSVGESIAAAPMIRALLARYPTLPITVTCMTPTGSERILALFANEPRIQHCYLPYDLPCAARRFLDRVRPKLAVIMETELWPNHIHQCAKRGIPVALANARLSERSARGYGRFRKLTQPMLAEMSLFAVQTEAEAQRFRDLGARPETVEVTGSIKFDLTIDPQLLERASQLRGQWQALERPVWIAASTHDGEDEVVLAAHRQLLASHPDALLILVPRHPERFNSVYGLCQQQGFATVRRSSGDAVSADTSVLLGDTMGELLFLYALADSAFVGGSLVPNGGHNLLEPAALAKPVLSGPHLFNFLEIAAQLRSAGALQEVEDAEGLALAVQRLFELPRDAQRMAEAGLKVMRTNQGALQRLLDGLGRLIER
;
A
#
# COMPACT_ATOMS: atom_id res chain seq x y z
N MET A 1 7.81 -27.92 16.26
CA MET A 1 8.60 -26.87 16.90
C MET A 1 7.69 -26.12 17.88
N ASN A 2 8.13 -25.91 19.11
CA ASN A 2 7.47 -25.04 20.09
C ASN A 2 8.24 -23.72 20.22
N ARG A 3 7.74 -22.75 21.03
CA ARG A 3 8.34 -21.43 21.19
C ARG A 3 9.76 -21.47 21.78
N THR A 4 10.04 -22.40 22.70
CA THR A 4 11.39 -22.54 23.29
C THR A 4 12.41 -22.95 22.22
N LEU A 5 12.06 -23.97 21.42
CA LEU A 5 12.92 -24.43 20.33
C LEU A 5 13.07 -23.34 19.24
N TYR A 6 11.99 -22.62 18.90
CA TYR A 6 12.03 -21.45 18.00
C TYR A 6 13.04 -20.42 18.52
N THR A 7 12.95 -20.08 19.80
CA THR A 7 13.85 -19.09 20.44
C THR A 7 15.30 -19.57 20.42
N ALA A 8 15.57 -20.82 20.73
CA ALA A 8 16.91 -21.39 20.70
C ALA A 8 17.49 -21.33 19.25
N LEU A 9 16.70 -21.73 18.26
CA LEU A 9 17.10 -21.66 16.86
C LEU A 9 17.34 -20.20 16.40
N PHE A 10 16.54 -19.25 16.90
CA PHE A 10 16.74 -17.84 16.60
C PHE A 10 18.07 -17.32 17.17
N TYR A 11 18.42 -17.68 18.43
CA TYR A 11 19.73 -17.36 19.01
C TYR A 11 20.89 -17.95 18.22
N LEU A 12 20.79 -19.21 17.80
CA LEU A 12 21.79 -19.88 16.98
C LEU A 12 21.91 -19.23 15.58
N GLY A 13 20.82 -18.69 15.07
CA GLY A 13 20.76 -17.99 13.77
C GLY A 13 21.27 -16.53 13.81
N LEU A 14 21.52 -15.93 14.97
CA LEU A 14 21.97 -14.53 15.06
C LEU A 14 23.22 -14.20 14.24
N PRO A 15 24.26 -15.05 14.18
CA PRO A 15 25.42 -14.80 13.31
C PRO A 15 25.01 -14.66 11.84
N LEU A 16 24.08 -15.49 11.37
CA LEU A 16 23.57 -15.42 9.99
C LEU A 16 22.78 -14.13 9.75
N VAL A 17 22.00 -13.70 10.73
CA VAL A 17 21.27 -12.42 10.70
C VAL A 17 22.27 -11.25 10.61
N ALA A 18 23.35 -11.29 11.39
CA ALA A 18 24.42 -10.28 11.36
C ALA A 18 25.12 -10.22 9.99
N ILE A 19 25.49 -11.39 9.45
CA ILE A 19 26.09 -11.50 8.10
C ILE A 19 25.12 -10.93 7.05
N ARG A 20 23.86 -11.33 7.08
CA ARG A 20 22.84 -10.84 6.14
C ARG A 20 22.67 -9.31 6.24
N LEU A 21 22.68 -8.76 7.45
CA LEU A 21 22.58 -7.33 7.68
C LEU A 21 23.81 -6.60 7.11
N TRP A 22 24.99 -7.15 7.33
CA TRP A 22 26.25 -6.62 6.78
C TRP A 22 26.29 -6.64 5.24
N LEU A 23 25.86 -7.76 4.62
CA LEU A 23 25.75 -7.86 3.18
C LEU A 23 24.75 -6.85 2.58
N ARG A 24 23.61 -6.64 3.26
CA ARG A 24 22.66 -5.60 2.86
C ARG A 24 23.22 -4.21 3.02
N ALA A 25 23.96 -3.94 4.11
CA ALA A 25 24.60 -2.67 4.36
C ALA A 25 25.63 -2.28 3.29
N ARG A 26 26.28 -3.26 2.64
CA ARG A 26 27.17 -3.00 1.50
C ARG A 26 26.44 -2.42 0.28
N LYS A 27 25.19 -2.87 0.04
CA LYS A 27 24.35 -2.38 -1.07
C LYS A 27 23.54 -1.13 -0.68
N ALA A 28 23.14 -1.04 0.59
CA ALA A 28 22.35 0.07 1.13
C ALA A 28 22.86 0.44 2.53
N PRO A 29 23.75 1.45 2.65
CA PRO A 29 24.43 1.80 3.91
C PRO A 29 23.49 2.12 5.08
N ALA A 30 22.24 2.51 4.79
CA ALA A 30 21.21 2.76 5.80
C ALA A 30 20.91 1.53 6.69
N TYR A 31 21.17 0.30 6.21
CA TYR A 31 21.03 -0.92 7.02
C TYR A 31 22.08 -1.03 8.14
N ALA A 32 23.22 -0.35 8.04
CA ALA A 32 24.24 -0.31 9.09
C ALA A 32 23.89 0.70 10.20
N LYS A 33 22.94 1.59 9.98
CA LYS A 33 22.53 2.60 10.97
C LYS A 33 21.53 2.01 11.96
N ARG A 34 21.56 2.53 13.21
CA ARG A 34 20.57 2.21 14.25
C ARG A 34 20.46 0.71 14.60
N ILE A 35 21.56 -0.07 14.46
CA ILE A 35 21.58 -1.52 14.73
C ILE A 35 21.18 -1.83 16.18
N GLY A 36 21.56 -0.99 17.12
CA GLY A 36 21.21 -1.14 18.53
C GLY A 36 19.70 -1.24 18.77
N GLU A 37 18.88 -0.49 18.04
CA GLU A 37 17.41 -0.55 18.14
C GLU A 37 16.86 -1.94 17.86
N ARG A 38 17.47 -2.69 16.91
CA ARG A 38 17.09 -4.07 16.57
C ARG A 38 17.31 -5.07 17.73
N PHE A 39 17.93 -4.62 18.79
CA PHE A 39 18.12 -5.35 20.05
C PHE A 39 17.56 -4.57 21.25
N SER A 40 16.79 -3.51 21.01
CA SER A 40 16.24 -2.58 22.01
C SER A 40 17.32 -1.84 22.82
N TYR A 41 18.47 -1.59 22.20
CA TYR A 41 19.50 -0.71 22.73
C TYR A 41 19.54 0.59 21.91
N GLY A 42 19.84 1.72 22.58
CA GLY A 42 19.96 3.02 21.89
C GLY A 42 18.65 3.48 21.24
N MET A 43 17.50 3.00 21.70
CA MET A 43 16.20 3.49 21.25
C MET A 43 16.04 4.98 21.60
N PRO A 44 15.36 5.77 20.76
CA PRO A 44 15.08 7.17 21.06
C PRO A 44 14.25 7.28 22.36
N ALA A 45 14.23 8.49 22.95
CA ALA A 45 13.33 8.78 24.07
C ALA A 45 11.88 8.59 23.62
N MET A 46 11.11 7.82 24.38
CA MET A 46 9.72 7.47 24.07
C MET A 46 8.81 7.76 25.25
N LYS A 47 7.63 8.32 24.96
CA LYS A 47 6.56 8.47 25.94
C LYS A 47 5.83 7.13 26.06
N PRO A 48 5.74 6.52 27.25
CA PRO A 48 5.06 5.23 27.43
C PRO A 48 3.53 5.38 27.46
N GLY A 49 2.82 4.25 27.40
CA GLY A 49 1.38 4.20 27.66
C GLY A 49 0.49 4.47 26.47
N GLY A 50 1.05 4.47 25.25
CA GLY A 50 0.31 4.70 24.01
C GLY A 50 -0.10 3.44 23.26
N ILE A 51 -0.26 3.54 21.95
CA ILE A 51 -0.55 2.44 21.04
C ILE A 51 0.73 2.10 20.30
N TRP A 52 1.07 0.81 20.23
CA TRP A 52 2.15 0.33 19.38
C TRP A 52 1.58 -0.20 18.07
N VAL A 53 2.03 0.33 16.93
CA VAL A 53 1.68 -0.14 15.58
C VAL A 53 2.93 -0.68 14.91
N HIS A 54 2.88 -1.92 14.41
CA HIS A 54 3.96 -2.53 13.64
C HIS A 54 3.56 -2.68 12.17
N ALA A 55 4.36 -2.05 11.29
CA ALA A 55 4.24 -2.13 9.82
C ALA A 55 5.63 -2.38 9.23
N VAL A 56 5.88 -3.59 8.69
CA VAL A 56 7.23 -4.06 8.32
C VAL A 56 7.87 -3.24 7.22
N SER A 57 7.09 -2.90 6.19
CA SER A 57 7.57 -2.36 4.92
C SER A 57 6.96 -0.98 4.59
N VAL A 58 7.46 -0.37 3.51
CA VAL A 58 6.89 0.86 2.94
C VAL A 58 5.41 0.69 2.62
N GLY A 59 5.04 -0.43 1.97
CA GLY A 59 3.65 -0.69 1.56
C GLY A 59 2.71 -0.78 2.76
N GLU A 60 3.11 -1.52 3.80
CA GLU A 60 2.32 -1.62 5.03
C GLU A 60 2.26 -0.30 5.80
N SER A 61 3.34 0.50 5.81
CA SER A 61 3.35 1.82 6.45
C SER A 61 2.34 2.77 5.78
N ILE A 62 2.25 2.73 4.45
CA ILE A 62 1.25 3.50 3.70
C ILE A 62 -0.17 2.98 3.99
N ALA A 63 -0.35 1.66 4.00
CA ALA A 63 -1.65 1.05 4.29
C ALA A 63 -2.12 1.32 5.74
N ALA A 64 -1.20 1.38 6.70
CA ALA A 64 -1.49 1.69 8.10
C ALA A 64 -1.78 3.18 8.36
N ALA A 65 -1.34 4.10 7.49
CA ALA A 65 -1.41 5.53 7.73
C ALA A 65 -2.86 6.04 7.99
N PRO A 66 -3.90 5.63 7.24
CA PRO A 66 -5.28 6.02 7.54
C PRO A 66 -5.72 5.58 8.95
N MET A 67 -5.42 4.34 9.34
CA MET A 67 -5.72 3.81 10.68
C MET A 67 -4.97 4.62 11.76
N ILE A 68 -3.69 4.90 11.57
CA ILE A 68 -2.87 5.67 12.52
C ILE A 68 -3.46 7.08 12.70
N ARG A 69 -3.81 7.77 11.60
CA ARG A 69 -4.45 9.11 11.66
C ARG A 69 -5.80 9.06 12.39
N ALA A 70 -6.62 8.06 12.13
CA ALA A 70 -7.90 7.89 12.80
C ALA A 70 -7.73 7.61 14.31
N LEU A 71 -6.74 6.80 14.70
CA LEU A 71 -6.39 6.55 16.11
C LEU A 71 -5.88 7.83 16.79
N LEU A 72 -5.06 8.66 16.12
CA LEU A 72 -4.63 9.96 16.64
C LEU A 72 -5.80 10.92 16.86
N ALA A 73 -6.77 10.92 15.98
CA ALA A 73 -7.98 11.73 16.11
C ALA A 73 -8.90 11.24 17.25
N ARG A 74 -9.09 9.91 17.33
CA ARG A 74 -9.97 9.29 18.36
C ARG A 74 -9.36 9.35 19.76
N TYR A 75 -8.03 9.27 19.88
CA TYR A 75 -7.30 9.27 21.15
C TYR A 75 -6.26 10.40 21.21
N PRO A 76 -6.67 11.65 21.40
CA PRO A 76 -5.79 12.83 21.25
C PRO A 76 -4.67 12.91 22.29
N THR A 77 -4.76 12.17 23.39
CA THR A 77 -3.74 12.16 24.47
C THR A 77 -2.75 11.02 24.37
N LEU A 78 -3.03 9.99 23.56
CA LEU A 78 -2.17 8.82 23.47
C LEU A 78 -1.05 9.01 22.44
N PRO A 79 0.21 8.74 22.79
CA PRO A 79 1.28 8.62 21.80
C PRO A 79 1.11 7.35 21.00
N ILE A 80 1.58 7.34 19.76
CA ILE A 80 1.62 6.13 18.93
C ILE A 80 3.07 5.82 18.58
N THR A 81 3.53 4.62 18.97
CA THR A 81 4.85 4.11 18.59
C THR A 81 4.70 3.28 17.31
N VAL A 82 5.25 3.77 16.21
CA VAL A 82 5.24 3.04 14.93
C VAL A 82 6.59 2.36 14.73
N THR A 83 6.59 1.05 14.49
CA THR A 83 7.80 0.27 14.24
C THR A 83 7.81 -0.32 12.84
N CYS A 84 9.00 -0.44 12.24
CA CYS A 84 9.22 -1.13 10.98
C CYS A 84 10.50 -1.96 11.00
N MET A 85 10.81 -2.67 9.88
CA MET A 85 12.01 -3.50 9.77
C MET A 85 13.01 -2.98 8.72
N THR A 86 12.60 -2.06 7.84
CA THR A 86 13.42 -1.60 6.70
C THR A 86 13.75 -0.11 6.80
N PRO A 87 14.94 0.32 6.31
CA PRO A 87 15.30 1.74 6.27
C PRO A 87 14.32 2.59 5.46
N THR A 88 13.89 2.11 4.30
CA THR A 88 12.89 2.79 3.45
C THR A 88 11.53 2.89 4.13
N GLY A 89 11.12 1.87 4.91
CA GLY A 89 9.93 1.94 5.76
C GLY A 89 10.07 3.01 6.85
N SER A 90 11.26 3.09 7.47
CA SER A 90 11.57 4.10 8.49
C SER A 90 11.47 5.53 7.91
N GLU A 91 12.11 5.78 6.76
CA GLU A 91 12.04 7.06 6.06
C GLU A 91 10.60 7.41 5.69
N ARG A 92 9.82 6.43 5.23
CA ARG A 92 8.43 6.64 4.86
C ARG A 92 7.55 7.00 6.07
N ILE A 93 7.71 6.33 7.21
CA ILE A 93 6.99 6.65 8.45
C ILE A 93 7.31 8.08 8.88
N LEU A 94 8.59 8.45 8.91
CA LEU A 94 9.02 9.80 9.28
C LEU A 94 8.44 10.86 8.35
N ALA A 95 8.40 10.60 7.05
CA ALA A 95 7.81 11.52 6.07
C ALA A 95 6.28 11.63 6.20
N LEU A 96 5.57 10.50 6.42
CA LEU A 96 4.10 10.49 6.55
C LEU A 96 3.59 11.25 7.77
N PHE A 97 4.40 11.33 8.83
CA PHE A 97 4.03 11.89 10.14
C PHE A 97 4.99 12.95 10.64
N ALA A 98 5.70 13.64 9.72
CA ALA A 98 6.73 14.65 10.05
C ALA A 98 6.25 15.75 11.02
N ASN A 99 4.97 16.13 10.92
CA ASN A 99 4.38 17.20 11.71
C ASN A 99 3.50 16.70 12.88
N GLU A 100 3.57 15.40 13.22
CA GLU A 100 2.76 14.82 14.30
C GLU A 100 3.65 14.46 15.51
N PRO A 101 3.70 15.30 16.55
CA PRO A 101 4.61 15.12 17.69
C PRO A 101 4.26 13.93 18.59
N ARG A 102 3.08 13.34 18.44
CA ARG A 102 2.65 12.15 19.19
C ARG A 102 3.12 10.85 18.54
N ILE A 103 3.63 10.91 17.31
CA ILE A 103 4.22 9.75 16.64
C ILE A 103 5.66 9.58 17.09
N GLN A 104 5.98 8.38 17.51
CA GLN A 104 7.31 7.95 17.88
C GLN A 104 7.71 6.78 16.98
N HIS A 105 8.97 6.75 16.55
CA HIS A 105 9.41 5.72 15.61
C HIS A 105 10.73 5.09 16.02
N CYS A 106 10.80 3.76 15.93
CA CYS A 106 12.04 2.98 15.99
C CYS A 106 11.91 1.70 15.14
N TYR A 107 13.04 1.01 14.93
CA TYR A 107 12.98 -0.34 14.38
C TYR A 107 12.38 -1.32 15.39
N LEU A 108 11.59 -2.29 14.89
CA LEU A 108 11.19 -3.43 15.71
C LEU A 108 12.43 -4.24 16.10
N PRO A 109 12.61 -4.55 17.38
CA PRO A 109 13.69 -5.46 17.78
C PRO A 109 13.45 -6.86 17.21
N TYR A 110 14.54 -7.60 17.00
CA TYR A 110 14.46 -9.01 16.64
C TYR A 110 13.68 -9.80 17.68
N ASP A 111 13.01 -10.88 17.25
CA ASP A 111 12.08 -11.64 18.07
C ASP A 111 12.78 -12.51 19.14
N LEU A 112 13.61 -11.86 19.93
CA LEU A 112 14.31 -12.42 21.07
C LEU A 112 13.56 -12.05 22.36
N PRO A 113 13.32 -12.98 23.30
CA PRO A 113 12.59 -12.69 24.53
C PRO A 113 13.16 -11.51 25.34
N CYS A 114 14.49 -11.39 25.38
CA CYS A 114 15.17 -10.30 26.09
C CYS A 114 15.00 -8.94 25.38
N ALA A 115 15.04 -8.91 24.05
CA ALA A 115 14.85 -7.69 23.27
C ALA A 115 13.38 -7.24 23.30
N ALA A 116 12.44 -8.17 23.10
CA ALA A 116 11.00 -7.90 23.21
C ALA A 116 10.64 -7.35 24.60
N ARG A 117 11.21 -7.92 25.66
CA ARG A 117 11.00 -7.45 27.03
C ARG A 117 11.49 -6.01 27.22
N ARG A 118 12.75 -5.69 26.84
CA ARG A 118 13.29 -4.33 26.94
C ARG A 118 12.47 -3.31 26.15
N PHE A 119 12.02 -3.70 24.95
CA PHE A 119 11.15 -2.87 24.11
C PHE A 119 9.83 -2.55 24.84
N LEU A 120 9.13 -3.58 25.30
CA LEU A 120 7.84 -3.41 25.97
C LEU A 120 7.96 -2.70 27.32
N ASP A 121 9.06 -2.88 28.06
CA ASP A 121 9.31 -2.15 29.31
C ASP A 121 9.52 -0.65 29.08
N ARG A 122 10.00 -0.26 27.89
CA ARG A 122 10.18 1.15 27.49
C ARG A 122 8.92 1.75 26.91
N VAL A 123 8.25 1.08 25.96
CA VAL A 123 7.07 1.58 25.24
C VAL A 123 5.82 1.47 26.10
N ARG A 124 5.67 0.41 26.89
CA ARG A 124 4.50 0.11 27.75
C ARG A 124 3.16 0.37 27.04
N PRO A 125 2.92 -0.23 25.88
CA PRO A 125 1.73 0.09 25.11
C PRO A 125 0.48 -0.43 25.81
N LYS A 126 -0.64 0.30 25.68
CA LYS A 126 -1.97 -0.17 26.07
C LYS A 126 -2.53 -1.19 25.07
N LEU A 127 -2.12 -1.10 23.81
CA LEU A 127 -2.51 -1.98 22.71
C LEU A 127 -1.33 -2.14 21.75
N ALA A 128 -1.11 -3.37 21.28
CA ALA A 128 -0.22 -3.69 20.17
C ALA A 128 -1.05 -4.01 18.93
N VAL A 129 -0.81 -3.30 17.82
CA VAL A 129 -1.46 -3.50 16.52
C VAL A 129 -0.39 -3.95 15.52
N ILE A 130 -0.54 -5.13 14.97
CA ILE A 130 0.36 -5.71 13.96
C ILE A 130 -0.35 -5.69 12.61
N MET A 131 0.31 -5.22 11.56
CA MET A 131 -0.27 -5.17 10.23
C MET A 131 -0.13 -6.51 9.49
N GLU A 132 -1.14 -6.84 8.73
CA GLU A 132 -1.22 -7.97 7.77
C GLU A 132 -0.89 -9.34 8.39
N THR A 133 0.34 -9.87 8.25
CA THR A 133 0.68 -11.26 8.65
C THR A 133 1.98 -11.37 9.45
N GLU A 134 2.45 -10.31 10.05
CA GLU A 134 3.74 -10.25 10.75
C GLU A 134 3.66 -10.81 12.18
N LEU A 135 3.51 -12.13 12.28
CA LEU A 135 3.36 -12.83 13.57
C LEU A 135 4.72 -13.19 14.18
N TRP A 136 5.05 -12.55 15.29
CA TRP A 136 6.31 -12.70 16.01
C TRP A 136 6.08 -13.39 17.38
N PRO A 137 6.40 -14.70 17.53
CA PRO A 137 5.99 -15.50 18.68
C PRO A 137 6.43 -14.97 20.04
N ASN A 138 7.65 -14.41 20.14
CA ASN A 138 8.14 -13.90 21.42
C ASN A 138 7.57 -12.51 21.74
N HIS A 139 7.39 -11.63 20.75
CA HIS A 139 6.72 -10.34 20.97
C HIS A 139 5.27 -10.54 21.44
N ILE A 140 4.51 -11.38 20.75
CA ILE A 140 3.13 -11.69 21.11
C ILE A 140 3.07 -12.27 22.52
N HIS A 141 3.90 -13.26 22.82
CA HIS A 141 3.95 -13.85 24.17
C HIS A 141 4.34 -12.84 25.26
N GLN A 142 5.30 -11.96 24.99
CA GLN A 142 5.70 -10.92 25.95
C GLN A 142 4.61 -9.87 26.17
N CYS A 143 3.79 -9.58 25.16
CA CYS A 143 2.57 -8.76 25.31
C CYS A 143 1.55 -9.49 26.20
N ALA A 144 1.19 -10.73 25.86
CA ALA A 144 0.23 -11.53 26.62
C ALA A 144 0.62 -11.66 28.10
N LYS A 145 1.91 -11.92 28.37
CA LYS A 145 2.43 -12.00 29.74
C LYS A 145 2.28 -10.69 30.55
N ARG A 146 2.15 -9.55 29.88
CA ARG A 146 1.95 -8.22 30.48
C ARG A 146 0.48 -7.76 30.47
N GLY A 147 -0.43 -8.60 29.98
CA GLY A 147 -1.82 -8.21 29.80
C GLY A 147 -2.02 -7.16 28.68
N ILE A 148 -1.04 -6.98 27.79
CA ILE A 148 -1.15 -6.07 26.67
C ILE A 148 -1.92 -6.80 25.56
N PRO A 149 -3.12 -6.32 25.15
CA PRO A 149 -3.86 -6.92 24.04
C PRO A 149 -3.10 -6.76 22.73
N VAL A 150 -3.17 -7.79 21.87
CA VAL A 150 -2.55 -7.82 20.57
C VAL A 150 -3.62 -7.98 19.50
N ALA A 151 -3.68 -7.04 18.56
CA ALA A 151 -4.56 -7.09 17.40
C ALA A 151 -3.77 -7.29 16.11
N LEU A 152 -4.28 -8.14 15.21
CA LEU A 152 -3.81 -8.22 13.83
C LEU A 152 -4.76 -7.40 12.96
N ALA A 153 -4.27 -6.31 12.42
CA ALA A 153 -5.06 -5.37 11.62
C ALA A 153 -4.87 -5.61 10.13
N ASN A 154 -5.95 -5.51 9.35
CA ASN A 154 -5.95 -5.78 7.92
C ASN A 154 -5.37 -7.16 7.60
N ALA A 155 -5.73 -8.13 8.42
CA ALA A 155 -5.10 -9.46 8.47
C ALA A 155 -5.33 -10.22 7.16
N ARG A 156 -4.25 -10.79 6.63
CA ARG A 156 -4.24 -11.62 5.42
C ARG A 156 -3.60 -12.96 5.72
N LEU A 157 -4.14 -14.02 5.12
CA LEU A 157 -3.55 -15.35 5.26
C LEU A 157 -3.80 -16.17 4.00
N SER A 158 -2.83 -16.19 3.07
CA SER A 158 -2.93 -17.04 1.89
C SER A 158 -2.92 -18.53 2.27
N GLU A 159 -3.46 -19.39 1.41
CA GLU A 159 -3.42 -20.85 1.60
C GLU A 159 -1.99 -21.39 1.77
N ARG A 160 -1.04 -20.84 1.00
CA ARG A 160 0.39 -21.20 1.10
C ARG A 160 0.93 -20.88 2.49
N SER A 161 0.63 -19.68 3.00
CA SER A 161 1.05 -19.25 4.34
C SER A 161 0.37 -20.09 5.42
N ALA A 162 -0.93 -20.34 5.30
CA ALA A 162 -1.68 -21.18 6.23
C ALA A 162 -1.08 -22.59 6.33
N ARG A 163 -0.75 -23.20 5.19
CA ARG A 163 -0.03 -24.49 5.16
C ARG A 163 1.34 -24.41 5.83
N GLY A 164 2.06 -23.30 5.65
CA GLY A 164 3.34 -23.04 6.31
C GLY A 164 3.21 -23.00 7.84
N TYR A 165 2.27 -22.21 8.35
CA TYR A 165 1.97 -22.11 9.79
C TYR A 165 1.48 -23.45 10.36
N GLY A 166 0.65 -24.18 9.61
CA GLY A 166 0.12 -25.51 10.01
C GLY A 166 1.22 -26.56 10.25
N ARG A 167 2.36 -26.50 9.53
CA ARG A 167 3.52 -27.38 9.76
C ARG A 167 4.12 -27.22 11.17
N PHE A 168 3.96 -26.04 11.78
CA PHE A 168 4.50 -25.71 13.10
C PHE A 168 3.40 -25.50 14.14
N ARG A 169 2.32 -26.30 14.11
CA ARG A 169 1.12 -26.14 14.92
C ARG A 169 1.40 -25.94 16.41
N LYS A 170 2.39 -26.65 16.99
CA LYS A 170 2.81 -26.49 18.40
C LYS A 170 3.40 -25.11 18.74
N LEU A 171 3.79 -24.31 17.74
CA LEU A 171 4.22 -22.92 17.88
C LEU A 171 3.07 -21.98 17.55
N THR A 172 2.38 -22.24 16.44
CA THR A 172 1.36 -21.34 15.87
C THR A 172 0.12 -21.26 16.73
N GLN A 173 -0.44 -22.41 17.16
CA GLN A 173 -1.70 -22.44 17.88
C GLN A 173 -1.64 -21.70 19.23
N PRO A 174 -0.63 -21.89 20.10
CA PRO A 174 -0.53 -21.10 21.33
C PRO A 174 -0.31 -19.61 21.06
N MET A 175 0.46 -19.25 20.03
CA MET A 175 0.70 -17.87 19.65
C MET A 175 -0.61 -17.17 19.21
N LEU A 176 -1.42 -17.81 18.37
CA LEU A 176 -2.71 -17.26 17.93
C LEU A 176 -3.71 -17.16 19.09
N ALA A 177 -3.69 -18.12 20.03
CA ALA A 177 -4.55 -18.10 21.21
C ALA A 177 -4.22 -16.93 22.18
N GLU A 178 -2.99 -16.39 22.15
CA GLU A 178 -2.57 -15.24 22.94
C GLU A 178 -3.02 -13.90 22.33
N MET A 179 -3.58 -13.88 21.13
CA MET A 179 -4.04 -12.66 20.47
C MET A 179 -5.49 -12.32 20.80
N SER A 180 -5.79 -11.01 20.78
CA SER A 180 -7.07 -10.47 21.25
C SER A 180 -8.04 -10.14 20.12
N LEU A 181 -7.53 -9.86 18.91
CA LEU A 181 -8.33 -9.54 17.73
C LEU A 181 -7.58 -9.91 16.44
N PHE A 182 -8.29 -10.53 15.52
CA PHE A 182 -7.92 -10.70 14.12
C PHE A 182 -8.93 -9.96 13.26
N ALA A 183 -8.60 -8.76 12.79
CA ALA A 183 -9.43 -8.00 11.85
C ALA A 183 -9.08 -8.41 10.43
N VAL A 184 -9.82 -9.37 9.89
CA VAL A 184 -9.47 -10.14 8.68
C VAL A 184 -10.15 -9.57 7.45
N GLN A 185 -9.50 -9.66 6.30
CA GLN A 185 -10.05 -9.08 5.07
C GLN A 185 -11.21 -9.89 4.49
N THR A 186 -11.17 -11.23 4.56
CA THR A 186 -12.19 -12.11 3.96
C THR A 186 -12.59 -13.26 4.88
N GLU A 187 -13.79 -13.83 4.68
CA GLU A 187 -14.24 -15.00 5.45
C GLU A 187 -13.36 -16.23 5.21
N ALA A 188 -12.86 -16.42 3.98
CA ALA A 188 -11.95 -17.53 3.68
C ALA A 188 -10.64 -17.44 4.50
N GLU A 189 -10.11 -16.24 4.71
CA GLU A 189 -8.93 -16.02 5.55
C GLU A 189 -9.27 -16.15 7.03
N ALA A 190 -10.44 -15.68 7.46
CA ALA A 190 -10.94 -15.84 8.82
C ALA A 190 -11.03 -17.34 9.19
N GLN A 191 -11.57 -18.16 8.28
CA GLN A 191 -11.63 -19.59 8.50
C GLN A 191 -10.23 -20.21 8.62
N ARG A 192 -9.25 -19.79 7.81
CA ARG A 192 -7.86 -20.26 7.92
C ARG A 192 -7.23 -19.93 9.28
N PHE A 193 -7.50 -18.74 9.85
CA PHE A 193 -7.04 -18.39 11.18
C PHE A 193 -7.67 -19.28 12.27
N ARG A 194 -9.00 -19.54 12.18
CA ARG A 194 -9.71 -20.45 13.09
C ARG A 194 -9.13 -21.87 13.01
N ASP A 195 -8.88 -22.39 11.80
CA ASP A 195 -8.32 -23.74 11.58
C ASP A 195 -6.89 -23.87 12.14
N LEU A 196 -6.12 -22.78 12.18
CA LEU A 196 -4.81 -22.74 12.78
C LEU A 196 -4.84 -22.59 14.30
N GLY A 197 -6.00 -22.34 14.90
CA GLY A 197 -6.20 -22.29 16.35
C GLY A 197 -6.39 -20.90 16.94
N ALA A 198 -6.71 -19.90 16.14
CA ALA A 198 -7.25 -18.64 16.64
C ALA A 198 -8.62 -18.89 17.31
N ARG A 199 -8.88 -18.23 18.42
CA ARG A 199 -10.17 -18.35 19.12
C ARG A 199 -11.27 -17.72 18.26
N PRO A 200 -12.39 -18.44 17.97
CA PRO A 200 -13.42 -17.93 17.05
C PRO A 200 -13.94 -16.53 17.39
N GLU A 201 -14.11 -16.24 18.68
CA GLU A 201 -14.60 -14.96 19.19
C GLU A 201 -13.62 -13.78 19.01
N THR A 202 -12.36 -14.06 18.68
CA THR A 202 -11.35 -13.03 18.39
C THR A 202 -11.19 -12.75 16.89
N VAL A 203 -11.88 -13.50 16.02
CA VAL A 203 -11.75 -13.37 14.55
C VAL A 203 -12.97 -12.65 13.98
N GLU A 204 -12.75 -11.44 13.50
CA GLU A 204 -13.78 -10.57 12.90
C GLU A 204 -13.43 -10.28 11.44
N VAL A 205 -14.40 -10.44 10.53
CA VAL A 205 -14.23 -10.04 9.12
C VAL A 205 -14.55 -8.56 9.00
N THR A 206 -13.50 -7.75 8.89
CA THR A 206 -13.61 -6.29 8.77
C THR A 206 -13.55 -5.80 7.32
N GLY A 207 -13.03 -6.61 6.40
CA GLY A 207 -12.68 -6.16 5.05
C GLY A 207 -11.28 -5.55 4.97
N SER A 208 -10.89 -5.13 3.77
CA SER A 208 -9.59 -4.50 3.56
C SER A 208 -9.67 -2.98 3.66
N ILE A 209 -8.88 -2.38 4.55
CA ILE A 209 -8.79 -0.93 4.72
C ILE A 209 -8.31 -0.19 3.47
N LYS A 210 -7.79 -0.89 2.47
CA LYS A 210 -7.37 -0.31 1.19
C LYS A 210 -8.54 0.26 0.39
N PHE A 211 -9.77 -0.24 0.63
CA PHE A 211 -10.99 0.26 -0.02
C PHE A 211 -11.54 1.53 0.63
N ASP A 212 -11.09 1.89 1.82
CA ASP A 212 -11.50 3.12 2.52
C ASP A 212 -10.71 4.36 2.06
N LEU A 213 -10.52 4.46 0.75
CA LEU A 213 -9.91 5.63 0.14
C LEU A 213 -10.91 6.79 0.12
N THR A 214 -10.56 7.88 0.78
CA THR A 214 -11.34 9.12 0.76
C THR A 214 -10.79 10.05 -0.30
N ILE A 215 -11.65 10.47 -1.23
CA ILE A 215 -11.33 11.49 -2.23
C ILE A 215 -11.74 12.85 -1.68
N ASP A 216 -10.80 13.78 -1.60
CA ASP A 216 -11.08 15.16 -1.21
C ASP A 216 -11.93 15.83 -2.30
N PRO A 217 -13.13 16.36 -1.98
CA PRO A 217 -13.96 17.09 -2.95
C PRO A 217 -13.22 18.28 -3.61
N GLN A 218 -12.35 18.97 -2.87
CA GLN A 218 -11.55 20.07 -3.41
C GLN A 218 -10.57 19.59 -4.49
N LEU A 219 -10.09 18.34 -4.40
CA LEU A 219 -9.25 17.77 -5.47
C LEU A 219 -10.03 17.66 -6.78
N LEU A 220 -11.27 17.19 -6.72
CA LEU A 220 -12.12 17.05 -7.91
C LEU A 220 -12.46 18.42 -8.54
N GLU A 221 -12.75 19.42 -7.70
CA GLU A 221 -13.00 20.78 -8.16
C GLU A 221 -11.78 21.39 -8.86
N ARG A 222 -10.60 21.27 -8.24
CA ARG A 222 -9.33 21.72 -8.83
C ARG A 222 -9.01 21.00 -10.15
N ALA A 223 -9.28 19.71 -10.24
CA ALA A 223 -9.08 18.95 -11.47
C ALA A 223 -10.02 19.42 -12.58
N SER A 224 -11.29 19.66 -12.28
CA SER A 224 -12.26 20.20 -13.22
C SER A 224 -11.88 21.60 -13.72
N GLN A 225 -11.42 22.48 -12.81
CA GLN A 225 -10.95 23.82 -13.16
C GLN A 225 -9.72 23.78 -14.10
N LEU A 226 -8.73 22.93 -13.78
CA LEU A 226 -7.54 22.79 -14.60
C LEU A 226 -7.89 22.23 -16.00
N ARG A 227 -8.78 21.26 -16.05
CA ARG A 227 -9.24 20.67 -17.30
C ARG A 227 -9.99 21.70 -18.19
N GLY A 228 -10.76 22.59 -17.58
CA GLY A 228 -11.40 23.71 -18.26
C GLY A 228 -10.39 24.72 -18.84
N GLN A 229 -9.28 24.98 -18.10
CA GLN A 229 -8.20 25.85 -18.59
C GLN A 229 -7.45 25.29 -19.82
N TRP A 230 -7.42 23.97 -19.98
CA TRP A 230 -6.79 23.31 -21.13
C TRP A 230 -7.62 23.40 -22.41
N GLN A 231 -8.74 24.13 -22.43
CA GLN A 231 -9.74 24.15 -23.50
C GLN A 231 -10.22 22.74 -23.90
N ALA A 232 -10.14 21.81 -22.99
CA ALA A 232 -10.16 20.37 -23.22
C ALA A 232 -11.35 19.68 -22.58
N LEU A 233 -12.49 20.36 -22.40
CA LEU A 233 -13.69 19.72 -21.87
C LEU A 233 -14.15 18.54 -22.75
N GLU A 234 -13.87 18.58 -24.03
CA GLU A 234 -14.20 17.54 -25.01
C GLU A 234 -12.98 16.73 -25.47
N ARG A 235 -11.74 17.16 -25.13
CA ARG A 235 -10.50 16.48 -25.51
C ARG A 235 -10.37 15.14 -24.75
N PRO A 236 -10.14 13.99 -25.45
CA PRO A 236 -9.92 12.71 -24.80
C PRO A 236 -8.60 12.71 -24.00
N VAL A 237 -8.66 12.33 -22.74
CA VAL A 237 -7.49 12.27 -21.85
C VAL A 237 -7.38 10.90 -21.21
N TRP A 238 -6.25 10.25 -21.34
CA TRP A 238 -5.97 9.04 -20.59
C TRP A 238 -4.68 9.17 -19.80
N ILE A 239 -4.56 8.38 -18.73
CA ILE A 239 -3.38 8.38 -17.88
C ILE A 239 -2.71 7.01 -17.88
N ALA A 240 -1.39 7.00 -18.03
CA ALA A 240 -0.55 5.85 -17.74
C ALA A 240 0.22 6.14 -16.45
N ALA A 241 -0.21 5.52 -15.35
CA ALA A 241 0.21 5.87 -14.01
C ALA A 241 1.15 4.84 -13.40
N SER A 242 2.17 5.31 -12.70
CA SER A 242 3.15 4.47 -12.00
C SER A 242 3.91 3.51 -12.93
N THR A 243 4.31 4.01 -14.09
CA THR A 243 5.06 3.23 -15.09
C THR A 243 6.49 2.91 -14.62
N HIS A 244 6.98 1.76 -15.03
CA HIS A 244 8.33 1.28 -14.80
C HIS A 244 9.14 1.24 -16.10
N ASP A 245 10.43 0.93 -15.92
CA ASP A 245 11.35 0.73 -17.04
C ASP A 245 10.84 -0.36 -17.99
N GLY A 246 10.80 -0.08 -19.30
CA GLY A 246 10.22 -0.94 -20.33
C GLY A 246 8.72 -0.76 -20.56
N GLU A 247 8.00 -0.03 -19.71
CA GLU A 247 6.57 0.27 -19.93
C GLU A 247 6.35 1.60 -20.67
N ASP A 248 7.23 2.60 -20.47
CA ASP A 248 7.03 3.92 -21.06
C ASP A 248 7.09 3.86 -22.60
N GLU A 249 7.96 3.02 -23.15
CA GLU A 249 8.06 2.78 -24.59
C GLU A 249 6.77 2.16 -25.14
N VAL A 250 6.20 1.20 -24.42
CA VAL A 250 4.93 0.53 -24.79
C VAL A 250 3.78 1.53 -24.72
N VAL A 251 3.72 2.33 -23.67
CA VAL A 251 2.70 3.38 -23.48
C VAL A 251 2.78 4.44 -24.56
N LEU A 252 3.98 4.92 -24.89
CA LEU A 252 4.18 5.93 -25.95
C LEU A 252 3.86 5.35 -27.34
N ALA A 253 4.17 4.08 -27.60
CA ALA A 253 3.79 3.40 -28.83
C ALA A 253 2.26 3.26 -28.95
N ALA A 254 1.57 2.92 -27.86
CA ALA A 254 0.12 2.88 -27.81
C ALA A 254 -0.49 4.28 -28.07
N HIS A 255 0.08 5.32 -27.44
CA HIS A 255 -0.41 6.69 -27.64
C HIS A 255 -0.22 7.17 -29.08
N ARG A 256 0.89 6.81 -29.73
CA ARG A 256 1.12 7.10 -31.15
C ARG A 256 0.07 6.47 -32.06
N GLN A 257 -0.33 5.23 -31.79
CA GLN A 257 -1.41 4.57 -32.53
C GLN A 257 -2.75 5.27 -32.28
N LEU A 258 -3.03 5.67 -31.05
CA LEU A 258 -4.24 6.39 -30.68
C LEU A 258 -4.35 7.75 -31.39
N LEU A 259 -3.24 8.49 -31.51
CA LEU A 259 -3.21 9.81 -32.22
C LEU A 259 -3.55 9.70 -33.68
N ALA A 260 -3.49 8.52 -34.30
CA ALA A 260 -3.93 8.34 -35.69
C ALA A 260 -5.46 8.46 -35.85
N SER A 261 -6.23 8.04 -34.83
CA SER A 261 -7.70 8.14 -34.80
C SER A 261 -8.20 9.33 -33.96
N HIS A 262 -7.44 9.72 -32.95
CA HIS A 262 -7.75 10.81 -32.01
C HIS A 262 -6.56 11.78 -31.93
N PRO A 263 -6.35 12.65 -32.93
CA PRO A 263 -5.15 13.49 -33.02
C PRO A 263 -5.04 14.51 -31.89
N ASP A 264 -6.13 14.81 -31.21
CA ASP A 264 -6.21 15.71 -30.06
C ASP A 264 -6.08 15.00 -28.71
N ALA A 265 -5.93 13.67 -28.67
CA ALA A 265 -5.81 12.92 -27.42
C ALA A 265 -4.60 13.38 -26.59
N LEU A 266 -4.79 13.47 -25.27
CA LEU A 266 -3.73 13.78 -24.32
C LEU A 266 -3.40 12.54 -23.49
N LEU A 267 -2.11 12.20 -23.42
CA LEU A 267 -1.57 11.25 -22.47
C LEU A 267 -1.03 11.99 -21.24
N ILE A 268 -1.47 11.60 -20.04
CA ILE A 268 -0.78 11.93 -18.79
C ILE A 268 0.13 10.74 -18.45
N LEU A 269 1.45 10.92 -18.56
CA LEU A 269 2.43 9.85 -18.28
C LEU A 269 3.10 10.10 -16.92
N VAL A 270 2.96 9.15 -16.00
CA VAL A 270 3.46 9.30 -14.61
C VAL A 270 4.40 8.17 -14.25
N PRO A 271 5.72 8.36 -14.34
CA PRO A 271 6.70 7.36 -13.91
C PRO A 271 6.64 7.14 -12.40
N ARG A 272 6.84 5.90 -11.96
CA ARG A 272 6.75 5.51 -10.54
C ARG A 272 7.84 6.12 -9.68
N HIS A 273 9.02 6.32 -10.23
CA HIS A 273 10.23 6.73 -9.51
C HIS A 273 10.73 8.09 -9.97
N PRO A 274 10.97 9.05 -9.05
CA PRO A 274 11.41 10.41 -9.40
C PRO A 274 12.72 10.44 -10.20
N GLU A 275 13.63 9.50 -9.97
CA GLU A 275 14.89 9.40 -10.71
C GLU A 275 14.70 9.14 -12.21
N ARG A 276 13.51 8.69 -12.62
CA ARG A 276 13.17 8.43 -14.04
C ARG A 276 12.52 9.62 -14.75
N PHE A 277 12.12 10.66 -14.04
CA PHE A 277 11.39 11.79 -14.66
C PHE A 277 12.14 12.41 -15.82
N ASN A 278 13.45 12.65 -15.68
CA ASN A 278 14.24 13.25 -16.73
C ASN A 278 14.48 12.32 -17.93
N SER A 279 14.71 11.03 -17.68
CA SER A 279 14.89 10.05 -18.75
C SER A 279 13.61 9.83 -19.55
N VAL A 280 12.45 9.75 -18.88
CA VAL A 280 11.16 9.60 -19.56
C VAL A 280 10.78 10.89 -20.33
N TYR A 281 11.08 12.08 -19.80
CA TYR A 281 10.93 13.31 -20.55
C TYR A 281 11.75 13.31 -21.85
N GLY A 282 13.04 12.92 -21.74
CA GLY A 282 13.91 12.78 -22.91
C GLY A 282 13.39 11.75 -23.93
N LEU A 283 12.83 10.64 -23.45
CA LEU A 283 12.20 9.63 -24.30
C LEU A 283 11.01 10.19 -25.09
N CYS A 284 10.12 10.95 -24.44
CA CYS A 284 9.00 11.59 -25.09
C CYS A 284 9.46 12.53 -26.21
N GLN A 285 10.50 13.37 -25.93
CA GLN A 285 11.06 14.29 -26.92
C GLN A 285 11.73 13.55 -28.09
N GLN A 286 12.51 12.51 -27.80
CA GLN A 286 13.18 11.70 -28.84
C GLN A 286 12.18 11.02 -29.76
N GLN A 287 11.02 10.65 -29.24
CA GLN A 287 9.92 10.08 -30.00
C GLN A 287 9.05 11.15 -30.70
N GLY A 288 9.37 12.43 -30.57
CA GLY A 288 8.69 13.53 -31.27
C GLY A 288 7.35 13.95 -30.68
N PHE A 289 7.06 13.60 -29.38
CA PHE A 289 5.86 14.05 -28.71
C PHE A 289 5.99 15.49 -28.19
N ALA A 290 5.02 16.35 -28.46
CA ALA A 290 4.90 17.67 -27.84
C ALA A 290 4.58 17.47 -26.34
N THR A 291 5.62 17.58 -25.49
CA THR A 291 5.57 17.19 -24.08
C THR A 291 5.74 18.39 -23.15
N VAL A 292 4.81 18.54 -22.21
CA VAL A 292 4.86 19.50 -21.11
C VAL A 292 5.11 18.75 -19.79
N ARG A 293 5.93 19.32 -18.90
CA ARG A 293 6.17 18.79 -17.56
C ARG A 293 5.19 19.41 -16.57
N ARG A 294 4.62 18.61 -15.70
CA ARG A 294 3.76 19.09 -14.61
C ARG A 294 4.52 20.02 -13.65
N SER A 295 5.78 19.73 -13.40
CA SER A 295 6.64 20.52 -12.50
C SER A 295 7.02 21.89 -13.04
N SER A 296 6.96 22.11 -14.35
CA SER A 296 7.29 23.43 -14.95
C SER A 296 6.18 24.47 -14.71
N GLY A 297 4.94 24.02 -14.53
CA GLY A 297 3.79 24.91 -14.43
C GLY A 297 3.33 25.49 -15.79
N ASP A 298 3.95 25.04 -16.89
CA ASP A 298 3.58 25.50 -18.23
C ASP A 298 2.16 25.03 -18.61
N ALA A 299 1.50 25.84 -19.41
CA ALA A 299 0.17 25.53 -19.88
C ALA A 299 0.16 24.35 -20.88
N VAL A 300 -0.76 23.43 -20.70
CA VAL A 300 -1.06 22.38 -21.68
C VAL A 300 -1.87 23.02 -22.82
N SER A 301 -1.28 23.11 -24.00
CA SER A 301 -1.91 23.65 -25.22
C SER A 301 -2.63 22.56 -26.01
N ALA A 302 -3.34 22.97 -27.07
CA ALA A 302 -3.97 22.05 -28.03
C ALA A 302 -2.93 21.12 -28.69
N ASP A 303 -1.73 21.61 -28.93
CA ASP A 303 -0.65 20.84 -29.57
C ASP A 303 0.07 19.88 -28.60
N THR A 304 -0.12 20.05 -27.31
CA THR A 304 0.51 19.15 -26.31
C THR A 304 -0.10 17.78 -26.42
N SER A 305 0.70 16.75 -26.71
CA SER A 305 0.24 15.36 -26.77
C SER A 305 0.56 14.56 -25.51
N VAL A 306 1.57 14.98 -24.72
CA VAL A 306 1.95 14.32 -23.48
C VAL A 306 2.11 15.34 -22.35
N LEU A 307 1.44 15.12 -21.23
CA LEU A 307 1.72 15.76 -19.95
C LEU A 307 2.51 14.77 -19.09
N LEU A 308 3.79 15.06 -18.83
CA LEU A 308 4.59 14.27 -17.91
C LEU A 308 4.26 14.66 -16.47
N GLY A 309 3.69 13.73 -15.71
CA GLY A 309 3.39 13.89 -14.29
C GLY A 309 4.63 13.63 -13.44
N ASP A 310 5.53 14.59 -13.39
CA ASP A 310 6.83 14.54 -12.69
C ASP A 310 6.80 15.23 -11.33
N THR A 311 5.67 15.13 -10.64
CA THR A 311 5.47 15.64 -9.28
C THR A 311 5.12 14.52 -8.32
N MET A 312 5.49 14.69 -7.04
CA MET A 312 5.19 13.70 -6.00
C MET A 312 3.93 14.08 -5.23
N GLY A 313 3.09 13.07 -4.97
CA GLY A 313 1.89 13.25 -4.13
C GLY A 313 0.64 13.77 -4.87
N GLU A 314 0.70 13.97 -6.19
CA GLU A 314 -0.40 14.47 -7.02
C GLU A 314 -1.13 13.36 -7.82
N LEU A 315 -0.82 12.08 -7.60
CA LEU A 315 -1.33 11.00 -8.47
C LEU A 315 -2.86 10.94 -8.52
N LEU A 316 -3.55 11.07 -7.38
CA LEU A 316 -5.02 11.12 -7.35
C LEU A 316 -5.57 12.31 -8.14
N PHE A 317 -4.90 13.47 -8.07
CA PHE A 317 -5.27 14.64 -8.86
C PHE A 317 -5.10 14.39 -10.35
N LEU A 318 -4.00 13.75 -10.77
CA LEU A 318 -3.73 13.40 -12.15
C LEU A 318 -4.73 12.35 -12.69
N TYR A 319 -5.12 11.38 -11.88
CA TYR A 319 -6.21 10.45 -12.22
C TYR A 319 -7.54 11.17 -12.42
N ALA A 320 -7.84 12.19 -11.60
CA ALA A 320 -9.08 12.94 -11.72
C ALA A 320 -9.19 13.70 -13.05
N LEU A 321 -8.06 14.08 -13.64
CA LEU A 321 -7.99 14.76 -14.96
C LEU A 321 -8.26 13.82 -16.14
N ALA A 322 -8.11 12.51 -15.99
CA ALA A 322 -8.21 11.55 -17.08
C ALA A 322 -9.64 10.97 -17.23
N ASP A 323 -9.94 10.43 -18.41
CA ASP A 323 -11.19 9.72 -18.73
C ASP A 323 -11.04 8.21 -18.54
N SER A 324 -9.81 7.68 -18.70
CA SER A 324 -9.45 6.27 -18.44
C SER A 324 -8.04 6.18 -17.87
N ALA A 325 -7.74 5.09 -17.18
CA ALA A 325 -6.48 4.91 -16.46
C ALA A 325 -5.84 3.55 -16.75
N PHE A 326 -4.61 3.57 -17.24
CA PHE A 326 -3.71 2.42 -17.22
C PHE A 326 -2.82 2.47 -15.97
N VAL A 327 -2.77 1.36 -15.22
CA VAL A 327 -1.96 1.24 -14.01
C VAL A 327 -0.72 0.38 -14.30
N GLY A 328 0.44 1.01 -14.26
CA GLY A 328 1.73 0.41 -14.60
C GLY A 328 2.31 -0.51 -13.54
N GLY A 329 3.56 -0.95 -13.75
CA GLY A 329 4.20 -2.06 -13.03
C GLY A 329 3.55 -3.40 -13.35
N SER A 330 2.77 -3.44 -14.41
CA SER A 330 1.85 -4.53 -14.76
C SER A 330 2.12 -5.15 -16.12
N LEU A 331 2.71 -4.44 -17.09
CA LEU A 331 3.23 -5.02 -18.33
C LEU A 331 4.61 -5.65 -18.11
N VAL A 332 5.34 -5.16 -17.12
CA VAL A 332 6.59 -5.76 -16.64
C VAL A 332 6.35 -6.51 -15.32
N PRO A 333 7.17 -7.52 -14.95
CA PRO A 333 6.90 -8.40 -13.81
C PRO A 333 7.22 -7.74 -12.44
N ASN A 334 6.68 -6.53 -12.21
CA ASN A 334 6.81 -5.79 -10.94
C ASN A 334 5.62 -6.00 -9.99
N GLY A 335 4.52 -6.62 -10.48
CA GLY A 335 3.38 -6.99 -9.65
C GLY A 335 2.26 -5.98 -9.58
N GLY A 336 2.29 -4.94 -10.41
CA GLY A 336 1.28 -3.91 -10.50
C GLY A 336 1.32 -2.87 -9.39
N HIS A 337 0.48 -1.86 -9.52
CA HIS A 337 0.26 -0.81 -8.53
C HIS A 337 -1.22 -0.74 -8.11
N ASN A 338 -1.58 0.29 -7.33
CA ASN A 338 -2.89 0.41 -6.69
C ASN A 338 -4.00 0.67 -7.72
N LEU A 339 -4.81 -0.34 -8.01
CA LEU A 339 -5.96 -0.28 -8.92
C LEU A 339 -7.17 0.45 -8.31
N LEU A 340 -7.19 0.64 -6.98
CA LEU A 340 -8.33 1.23 -6.28
C LEU A 340 -8.37 2.76 -6.42
N GLU A 341 -7.23 3.42 -6.67
CA GLU A 341 -7.17 4.86 -6.84
C GLU A 341 -7.99 5.35 -8.06
N PRO A 342 -7.78 4.81 -9.28
CA PRO A 342 -8.62 5.17 -10.42
C PRO A 342 -10.07 4.66 -10.26
N ALA A 343 -10.29 3.48 -9.67
CA ALA A 343 -11.65 2.97 -9.42
C ALA A 343 -12.46 3.87 -8.47
N ALA A 344 -11.83 4.43 -7.43
CA ALA A 344 -12.45 5.38 -6.51
C ALA A 344 -12.84 6.70 -7.16
N LEU A 345 -12.14 7.08 -8.23
CA LEU A 345 -12.41 8.26 -9.05
C LEU A 345 -13.34 7.97 -10.24
N ALA A 346 -14.01 6.83 -10.24
CA ALA A 346 -14.88 6.39 -11.33
C ALA A 346 -14.18 6.41 -12.69
N LYS A 347 -12.94 5.94 -12.75
CA LYS A 347 -12.23 5.78 -14.02
C LYS A 347 -12.21 4.33 -14.44
N PRO A 348 -12.46 4.00 -15.72
CA PRO A 348 -12.16 2.69 -16.29
C PRO A 348 -10.70 2.32 -16.02
N VAL A 349 -10.45 1.09 -15.56
CA VAL A 349 -9.11 0.65 -15.17
C VAL A 349 -8.56 -0.35 -16.17
N LEU A 350 -7.39 -0.03 -16.73
CA LEU A 350 -6.59 -0.92 -17.57
C LEU A 350 -5.31 -1.32 -16.84
N SER A 351 -4.83 -2.51 -17.07
CA SER A 351 -3.52 -2.97 -16.53
C SER A 351 -2.90 -4.04 -17.42
N GLY A 352 -1.60 -4.31 -17.23
CA GLY A 352 -0.97 -5.52 -17.76
C GLY A 352 -1.29 -6.76 -16.91
N PRO A 353 -0.79 -7.97 -17.30
CA PRO A 353 -1.12 -9.24 -16.66
C PRO A 353 -0.39 -9.47 -15.33
N HIS A 354 0.67 -8.72 -15.03
CA HIS A 354 1.48 -8.93 -13.83
C HIS A 354 0.94 -8.18 -12.62
N LEU A 355 -0.05 -8.76 -11.93
CA LEU A 355 -0.75 -8.14 -10.78
C LEU A 355 -0.57 -8.90 -9.47
N PHE A 356 0.56 -9.61 -9.29
CA PHE A 356 0.75 -10.51 -8.13
C PHE A 356 0.78 -9.79 -6.77
N ASN A 357 1.01 -8.48 -6.71
CA ASN A 357 0.89 -7.70 -5.47
C ASN A 357 -0.56 -7.31 -5.14
N PHE A 358 -1.48 -7.42 -6.13
CA PHE A 358 -2.87 -6.96 -6.06
C PHE A 358 -3.87 -8.04 -6.51
N LEU A 359 -3.50 -9.33 -6.46
CA LEU A 359 -4.29 -10.44 -7.01
C LEU A 359 -5.77 -10.42 -6.60
N GLU A 360 -6.04 -10.20 -5.33
CA GLU A 360 -7.40 -10.21 -4.78
C GLU A 360 -8.22 -9.01 -5.28
N ILE A 361 -7.62 -7.81 -5.25
CA ILE A 361 -8.24 -6.58 -5.75
C ILE A 361 -8.50 -6.70 -7.26
N ALA A 362 -7.49 -7.18 -8.01
CA ALA A 362 -7.62 -7.42 -9.45
C ALA A 362 -8.73 -8.44 -9.78
N ALA A 363 -8.82 -9.53 -9.01
CA ALA A 363 -9.88 -10.53 -9.20
C ALA A 363 -11.29 -9.95 -8.95
N GLN A 364 -11.45 -9.12 -7.91
CA GLN A 364 -12.72 -8.44 -7.61
C GLN A 364 -13.10 -7.46 -8.72
N LEU A 365 -12.18 -6.60 -9.14
CA LEU A 365 -12.42 -5.62 -10.20
C LEU A 365 -12.70 -6.31 -11.55
N ARG A 366 -11.96 -7.39 -11.88
CA ARG A 366 -12.15 -8.15 -13.11
C ARG A 366 -13.52 -8.83 -13.13
N SER A 367 -13.90 -9.50 -12.05
CA SER A 367 -15.21 -10.20 -11.96
C SER A 367 -16.39 -9.24 -12.01
N ALA A 368 -16.18 -7.99 -11.57
CA ALA A 368 -17.18 -6.93 -11.67
C ALA A 368 -17.22 -6.25 -13.05
N GLY A 369 -16.28 -6.55 -13.96
CA GLY A 369 -16.14 -5.85 -15.24
C GLY A 369 -15.55 -4.45 -15.13
N ALA A 370 -14.81 -4.17 -14.07
CA ALA A 370 -14.18 -2.87 -13.77
C ALA A 370 -12.70 -2.80 -14.17
N LEU A 371 -12.10 -3.94 -14.54
CA LEU A 371 -10.71 -4.06 -14.94
C LEU A 371 -10.61 -4.80 -16.28
N GLN A 372 -9.88 -4.21 -17.23
CA GLN A 372 -9.48 -4.87 -18.47
C GLN A 372 -7.96 -5.03 -18.48
N GLU A 373 -7.48 -6.23 -18.78
CA GLU A 373 -6.05 -6.52 -18.96
C GLU A 373 -5.66 -6.37 -20.43
N VAL A 374 -4.43 -5.88 -20.63
CA VAL A 374 -3.79 -5.65 -21.94
C VAL A 374 -2.38 -6.22 -21.91
N GLU A 375 -1.86 -6.73 -23.02
CA GLU A 375 -0.57 -7.41 -23.05
C GLU A 375 0.54 -6.59 -23.69
N ASP A 376 0.19 -5.67 -24.57
CA ASP A 376 1.13 -4.90 -25.40
C ASP A 376 0.59 -3.52 -25.79
N ALA A 377 1.35 -2.80 -26.64
CA ALA A 377 1.01 -1.47 -27.10
C ALA A 377 -0.26 -1.46 -27.96
N GLU A 378 -0.47 -2.46 -28.80
CA GLU A 378 -1.65 -2.54 -29.68
C GLU A 378 -2.91 -2.77 -28.85
N GLY A 379 -2.86 -3.75 -27.94
CA GLY A 379 -3.97 -4.03 -27.01
C GLY A 379 -4.31 -2.83 -26.13
N LEU A 380 -3.31 -2.09 -25.67
CA LEU A 380 -3.51 -0.87 -24.87
C LEU A 380 -4.14 0.25 -25.71
N ALA A 381 -3.66 0.49 -26.94
CA ALA A 381 -4.21 1.49 -27.85
C ALA A 381 -5.68 1.19 -28.17
N LEU A 382 -6.00 -0.05 -28.53
CA LEU A 382 -7.37 -0.48 -28.84
C LEU A 382 -8.30 -0.36 -27.62
N ALA A 383 -7.81 -0.72 -26.44
CA ALA A 383 -8.60 -0.59 -25.20
C ALA A 383 -8.94 0.87 -24.89
N VAL A 384 -7.97 1.79 -24.97
CA VAL A 384 -8.18 3.22 -24.74
C VAL A 384 -9.08 3.83 -25.82
N GLN A 385 -8.85 3.50 -27.10
CA GLN A 385 -9.69 3.94 -28.22
C GLN A 385 -11.15 3.54 -28.01
N ARG A 386 -11.38 2.28 -27.67
CA ARG A 386 -12.74 1.79 -27.39
C ARG A 386 -13.42 2.57 -26.26
N LEU A 387 -12.71 2.92 -25.20
CA LEU A 387 -13.27 3.69 -24.08
C LEU A 387 -13.63 5.13 -24.51
N PHE A 388 -12.92 5.71 -25.46
CA PHE A 388 -13.26 7.01 -26.02
C PHE A 388 -14.46 6.96 -26.98
N GLU A 389 -14.51 5.95 -27.85
CA GLU A 389 -15.55 5.80 -28.86
C GLU A 389 -16.88 5.26 -28.30
N LEU A 390 -16.83 4.53 -27.18
CA LEU A 390 -17.99 3.92 -26.54
C LEU A 390 -18.21 4.44 -25.09
N PRO A 391 -18.68 5.69 -24.91
CA PRO A 391 -18.84 6.30 -23.59
C PRO A 391 -19.71 5.49 -22.62
N ARG A 392 -20.71 4.76 -23.14
CA ARG A 392 -21.56 3.86 -22.31
C ARG A 392 -20.77 2.68 -21.74
N ASP A 393 -19.81 2.14 -22.48
CA ASP A 393 -18.95 1.05 -21.99
C ASP A 393 -17.98 1.58 -20.94
N ALA A 394 -17.38 2.75 -21.19
CA ALA A 394 -16.52 3.43 -20.22
C ALA A 394 -17.27 3.74 -18.91
N GLN A 395 -18.48 4.30 -19.01
CA GLN A 395 -19.31 4.58 -17.85
C GLN A 395 -19.67 3.31 -17.07
N ARG A 396 -20.08 2.24 -17.76
CA ARG A 396 -20.41 0.94 -17.12
C ARG A 396 -19.20 0.38 -16.36
N MET A 397 -18.01 0.43 -16.95
CA MET A 397 -16.78 -0.02 -16.32
C MET A 397 -16.41 0.81 -15.09
N ALA A 398 -16.55 2.13 -15.19
CA ALA A 398 -16.33 3.07 -14.09
C ALA A 398 -17.31 2.85 -12.93
N GLU A 399 -18.61 2.70 -13.23
CA GLU A 399 -19.65 2.41 -12.22
C GLU A 399 -19.42 1.07 -11.53
N ALA A 400 -18.99 0.05 -12.27
CA ALA A 400 -18.61 -1.24 -11.70
C ALA A 400 -17.45 -1.11 -10.72
N GLY A 401 -16.43 -0.31 -11.03
CA GLY A 401 -15.32 0.01 -10.14
C GLY A 401 -15.79 0.69 -8.85
N LEU A 402 -16.61 1.73 -8.98
CA LEU A 402 -17.21 2.42 -7.83
C LEU A 402 -18.07 1.49 -6.97
N LYS A 403 -18.82 0.58 -7.59
CA LYS A 403 -19.62 -0.39 -6.86
C LYS A 403 -18.74 -1.32 -6.03
N VAL A 404 -17.62 -1.84 -6.59
CA VAL A 404 -16.65 -2.64 -5.84
C VAL A 404 -16.09 -1.82 -4.67
N MET A 405 -15.71 -0.57 -4.88
CA MET A 405 -15.24 0.32 -3.81
C MET A 405 -16.28 0.43 -2.68
N ARG A 406 -17.51 0.84 -3.01
CA ARG A 406 -18.60 1.06 -2.04
C ARG A 406 -18.97 -0.20 -1.25
N THR A 407 -19.02 -1.36 -1.91
CA THR A 407 -19.34 -2.64 -1.26
C THR A 407 -18.29 -3.04 -0.21
N ASN A 408 -17.03 -2.65 -0.41
CA ASN A 408 -15.92 -3.00 0.48
C ASN A 408 -15.56 -1.88 1.48
N GLN A 409 -16.20 -0.71 1.41
CA GLN A 409 -15.95 0.41 2.34
C GLN A 409 -16.41 0.10 3.78
N GLY A 410 -15.91 0.89 4.73
CA GLY A 410 -16.20 0.77 6.15
C GLY A 410 -15.30 -0.22 6.88
N ALA A 411 -14.31 -0.82 6.21
CA ALA A 411 -13.35 -1.71 6.83
C ALA A 411 -12.52 -0.99 7.91
N LEU A 412 -12.11 0.24 7.65
CA LEU A 412 -11.37 1.07 8.61
C LEU A 412 -12.22 1.34 9.87
N GLN A 413 -13.49 1.68 9.72
CA GLN A 413 -14.35 1.95 10.87
C GLN A 413 -14.58 0.69 11.71
N ARG A 414 -14.87 -0.46 11.07
CA ARG A 414 -15.02 -1.75 11.77
C ARG A 414 -13.73 -2.12 12.53
N LEU A 415 -12.56 -1.92 11.89
CA LEU A 415 -11.26 -2.12 12.54
C LEU A 415 -11.09 -1.20 13.75
N LEU A 416 -11.36 0.10 13.61
CA LEU A 416 -11.24 1.07 14.71
C LEU A 416 -12.16 0.75 15.88
N ASP A 417 -13.36 0.26 15.62
CA ASP A 417 -14.29 -0.17 16.67
C ASP A 417 -13.79 -1.42 17.40
N GLY A 418 -13.21 -2.37 16.66
CA GLY A 418 -12.53 -3.53 17.25
C GLY A 418 -11.34 -3.13 18.13
N LEU A 419 -10.49 -2.23 17.65
CA LEU A 419 -9.34 -1.72 18.41
C LEU A 419 -9.79 -0.90 19.63
N GLY A 420 -10.85 -0.10 19.49
CA GLY A 420 -11.44 0.69 20.58
C GLY A 420 -11.87 -0.17 21.75
N ARG A 421 -12.58 -1.27 21.49
CA ARG A 421 -12.95 -2.25 22.53
C ARG A 421 -11.76 -2.82 23.31
N LEU A 422 -10.57 -2.84 22.72
CA LEU A 422 -9.35 -3.33 23.39
C LEU A 422 -8.61 -2.24 24.19
N ILE A 423 -8.73 -0.98 23.78
CA ILE A 423 -8.09 0.17 24.46
C ILE A 423 -8.88 0.59 25.69
N GLU A 424 -10.20 0.49 25.63
CA GLU A 424 -11.16 0.99 26.63
C GLU A 424 -11.45 -0.03 27.75
N ARG A 425 -10.88 -1.25 27.64
CA ARG A 425 -10.86 -2.26 28.71
C ARG A 425 -9.78 -1.95 29.73
#